data_e3bf834577e32ba677c4afdecaca2b2f
#
_entry.id   e3bf834577e32ba677c4afdecaca2b2f
#
_cell.length_a   1.000
_cell.length_b   1.000
_cell.length_c   1.000
_cell.angle_alpha   90.00
_cell.angle_beta   90.00
_cell.angle_gamma   90.00
#
_symmetry.space_group_name_H-M   'P 1'
#
loop_
_entity.id
_entity.type
_entity.pdbx_description
1 polymer ?
#
loop_
_entity_poly.entity_id
_entity_poly.type
_entity_poly.pdbx_seq_one_letter_code
_entity_poly.pdbx_strand_id
1 'polypeptide(L)'
;MRQRLIEEMHDYLQALSFDEKIEALNQFRQALHEESPFNDQPIDCVLWVKEEQVSPNDYNPNNMAPQEKRLLTKSLEADGFTQPIVVIEKQDHSFEIVDGFHRHLLSQSKAALKKRFHGYLPVTQLERQDSSLPSRMAATIRHNRARGRHQISAMSEIVRELSQLVWSDEKMGQELGMDADEVLRLKQINGLCEMFGNRQFSQAWTVK
;
A
#
# COMPACT_ATOMS: atom_id res chain seq x y z
N MET A 1 3.07 -10.78 39.60
CA MET A 1 3.50 -9.55 38.89
C MET A 1 2.83 -9.46 37.51
N ARG A 2 3.04 -10.38 36.58
CA ARG A 2 2.42 -10.34 35.24
C ARG A 2 0.90 -10.22 35.24
N GLN A 3 0.22 -11.06 36.06
CA GLN A 3 -1.24 -11.06 36.17
C GLN A 3 -1.79 -9.72 36.69
N ARG A 4 -1.14 -9.11 37.64
CA ARG A 4 -1.53 -7.79 38.20
C ARG A 4 -1.39 -6.68 37.15
N LEU A 5 -0.34 -6.69 36.31
CA LEU A 5 -0.19 -5.73 35.21
C LEU A 5 -1.30 -5.88 34.16
N ILE A 6 -1.71 -7.11 33.89
CA ILE A 6 -2.83 -7.37 32.96
C ILE A 6 -4.14 -6.84 33.52
N GLU A 7 -4.40 -7.03 34.82
CA GLU A 7 -5.59 -6.54 35.50
C GLU A 7 -5.62 -5.00 35.53
N GLU A 8 -4.50 -4.36 35.93
CA GLU A 8 -4.37 -2.90 35.92
C GLU A 8 -4.58 -2.31 34.49
N MET A 9 -4.04 -2.94 33.44
CA MET A 9 -4.28 -2.55 32.06
C MET A 9 -5.77 -2.69 31.68
N HIS A 10 -6.41 -3.78 32.11
CA HIS A 10 -7.83 -4.03 31.84
C HIS A 10 -8.72 -2.95 32.46
N ASP A 11 -8.49 -2.65 33.74
CA ASP A 11 -9.24 -1.64 34.48
C ASP A 11 -9.06 -0.25 33.85
N TYR A 12 -7.82 0.10 33.51
CA TYR A 12 -7.53 1.34 32.82
C TYR A 12 -8.30 1.46 31.49
N LEU A 13 -8.24 0.44 30.63
CA LEU A 13 -8.90 0.46 29.32
C LEU A 13 -10.43 0.46 29.42
N GLN A 14 -11.02 -0.13 30.46
CA GLN A 14 -12.47 -0.11 30.67
C GLN A 14 -13.01 1.28 30.96
N ALA A 15 -12.22 2.14 31.62
CA ALA A 15 -12.61 3.49 31.99
C ALA A 15 -12.58 4.49 30.78
N LEU A 16 -11.98 4.11 29.68
CA LEU A 16 -11.78 5.00 28.54
C LEU A 16 -12.96 4.97 27.55
N SER A 17 -13.21 6.10 26.90
CA SER A 17 -14.08 6.18 25.72
C SER A 17 -13.51 5.36 24.55
N PHE A 18 -14.29 5.20 23.47
CA PHE A 18 -13.88 4.37 22.33
C PHE A 18 -12.57 4.87 21.70
N ASP A 19 -12.48 6.17 21.39
CA ASP A 19 -11.30 6.74 20.73
C ASP A 19 -10.07 6.75 21.65
N GLU A 20 -10.23 7.15 22.92
CA GLU A 20 -9.17 7.08 23.92
C GLU A 20 -8.65 5.65 24.13
N LYS A 21 -9.54 4.66 24.07
CA LYS A 21 -9.17 3.25 24.19
C LYS A 21 -8.30 2.80 23.00
N ILE A 22 -8.62 3.23 21.78
CA ILE A 22 -7.80 2.91 20.61
C ILE A 22 -6.43 3.55 20.72
N GLU A 23 -6.37 4.81 21.16
CA GLU A 23 -5.11 5.54 21.36
C GLU A 23 -4.25 4.84 22.42
N ALA A 24 -4.81 4.51 23.57
CA ALA A 24 -4.11 3.78 24.62
C ALA A 24 -3.62 2.40 24.16
N LEU A 25 -4.45 1.67 23.39
CA LEU A 25 -4.05 0.38 22.83
C LEU A 25 -2.92 0.51 21.82
N ASN A 26 -2.89 1.58 21.02
CA ASN A 26 -1.79 1.86 20.12
C ASN A 26 -0.50 2.16 20.87
N GLN A 27 -0.56 2.98 21.94
CA GLN A 27 0.59 3.27 22.81
C GLN A 27 1.15 1.99 23.45
N PHE A 28 0.28 1.10 23.94
CA PHE A 28 0.72 -0.18 24.48
C PHE A 28 1.40 -1.07 23.40
N ARG A 29 0.86 -1.11 22.18
CA ARG A 29 1.47 -1.86 21.09
C ARG A 29 2.86 -1.33 20.72
N GLN A 30 3.02 -0.01 20.68
CA GLN A 30 4.31 0.63 20.43
C GLN A 30 5.32 0.30 21.53
N ALA A 31 4.93 0.47 22.80
CA ALA A 31 5.80 0.14 23.93
C ALA A 31 6.19 -1.35 23.97
N LEU A 32 5.27 -2.26 23.62
CA LEU A 32 5.58 -3.69 23.51
C LEU A 32 6.51 -3.98 22.33
N HIS A 33 6.34 -3.27 21.21
CA HIS A 33 7.18 -3.41 20.04
C HIS A 33 8.63 -2.96 20.29
N GLU A 34 8.84 -1.88 21.04
CA GLU A 34 10.17 -1.41 21.44
C GLU A 34 10.96 -2.49 22.19
N GLU A 35 10.28 -3.31 22.99
CA GLU A 35 10.87 -4.41 23.78
C GLU A 35 10.81 -5.78 23.04
N SER A 36 10.22 -5.81 21.84
CA SER A 36 10.06 -7.05 21.07
C SER A 36 11.38 -7.49 20.43
N PRO A 37 11.71 -8.80 20.46
CA PRO A 37 12.82 -9.34 19.70
C PRO A 37 12.58 -9.27 18.17
N PHE A 38 11.40 -8.86 17.73
CA PHE A 38 10.97 -8.71 16.34
C PHE A 38 10.67 -7.25 15.97
N ASN A 39 11.24 -6.29 16.71
CA ASN A 39 11.02 -4.86 16.48
C ASN A 39 11.57 -4.34 15.12
N ASP A 40 12.33 -5.16 14.40
CA ASP A 40 12.75 -4.94 13.02
C ASP A 40 11.71 -5.40 11.98
N GLN A 41 10.62 -6.06 12.44
CA GLN A 41 9.57 -6.59 11.56
C GLN A 41 8.32 -5.71 11.60
N PRO A 42 7.90 -5.10 10.47
CA PRO A 42 6.74 -4.21 10.45
C PRO A 42 5.45 -4.83 10.99
N ILE A 43 5.25 -6.13 10.80
CA ILE A 43 4.05 -6.85 11.26
C ILE A 43 3.96 -6.98 12.78
N ASP A 44 5.06 -6.82 13.50
CA ASP A 44 5.09 -6.92 14.96
C ASP A 44 4.30 -5.79 15.63
N CYS A 45 4.19 -4.62 14.96
CA CYS A 45 3.38 -3.50 15.43
C CYS A 45 2.27 -3.15 14.42
N VAL A 46 1.03 -3.48 14.77
CA VAL A 46 -0.16 -3.10 14.00
C VAL A 46 -0.95 -2.07 14.79
N LEU A 47 -1.07 -0.87 14.25
CA LEU A 47 -1.79 0.26 14.85
C LEU A 47 -3.15 0.45 14.18
N TRP A 48 -4.15 0.91 14.93
CA TRP A 48 -5.42 1.36 14.38
C TRP A 48 -5.40 2.87 14.27
N VAL A 49 -5.48 3.37 13.05
CA VAL A 49 -5.46 4.81 12.74
C VAL A 49 -6.76 5.22 12.04
N LYS A 50 -7.13 6.49 12.15
CA LYS A 50 -8.32 7.00 11.47
C LYS A 50 -8.14 6.95 9.96
N GLU A 51 -9.20 6.56 9.22
CA GLU A 51 -9.15 6.42 7.76
C GLU A 51 -8.73 7.71 7.05
N GLU A 52 -9.04 8.88 7.61
CA GLU A 52 -8.68 10.20 7.11
C GLU A 52 -7.18 10.50 7.15
N GLN A 53 -6.42 9.78 7.99
CA GLN A 53 -4.97 9.89 8.08
C GLN A 53 -4.24 9.07 7.01
N VAL A 54 -4.96 8.20 6.30
CA VAL A 54 -4.37 7.27 5.32
C VAL A 54 -4.77 7.67 3.91
N SER A 55 -3.77 7.98 3.08
CA SER A 55 -3.97 8.38 1.69
C SER A 55 -3.46 7.31 0.72
N PRO A 56 -4.15 7.08 -0.41
CA PRO A 56 -3.61 6.26 -1.48
C PRO A 56 -2.37 6.93 -2.08
N ASN A 57 -1.53 6.14 -2.73
CA ASN A 57 -0.50 6.66 -3.62
C ASN A 57 -1.05 6.80 -5.06
N ASP A 58 -0.50 7.73 -5.84
CA ASP A 58 -0.95 8.04 -7.20
C ASP A 58 -0.35 7.07 -8.26
N TYR A 59 0.58 6.21 -7.85
CA TYR A 59 1.36 5.32 -8.73
C TYR A 59 1.04 3.82 -8.52
N ASN A 60 -0.13 3.48 -7.99
CA ASN A 60 -0.50 2.08 -7.79
C ASN A 60 -0.91 1.43 -9.13
N PRO A 61 -0.15 0.45 -9.65
CA PRO A 61 -0.40 -0.17 -10.95
C PRO A 61 -1.55 -1.18 -10.93
N ASN A 62 -2.11 -1.48 -9.76
CA ASN A 62 -3.07 -2.57 -9.61
C ASN A 62 -4.50 -2.11 -9.86
N ASN A 63 -5.13 -2.76 -10.82
CA ASN A 63 -6.56 -2.65 -11.05
C ASN A 63 -7.23 -4.00 -10.72
N MET A 64 -8.26 -3.97 -9.88
CA MET A 64 -8.95 -5.18 -9.43
C MET A 64 -10.16 -5.46 -10.32
N ALA A 65 -10.27 -6.69 -10.84
CA ALA A 65 -11.44 -7.11 -11.58
C ALA A 65 -12.71 -7.09 -10.71
N PRO A 66 -13.91 -6.83 -11.31
CA PRO A 66 -15.15 -6.76 -10.54
C PRO A 66 -15.46 -8.00 -9.71
N GLN A 67 -15.06 -9.18 -10.17
CA GLN A 67 -15.24 -10.44 -9.42
C GLN A 67 -14.34 -10.51 -8.20
N GLU A 68 -13.08 -10.14 -8.33
CA GLU A 68 -12.10 -10.08 -7.23
C GLU A 68 -12.52 -9.04 -6.18
N LYS A 69 -13.03 -7.88 -6.65
CA LYS A 69 -13.58 -6.84 -5.77
C LYS A 69 -14.74 -7.37 -4.92
N ARG A 70 -15.64 -8.17 -5.51
CA ARG A 70 -16.75 -8.81 -4.77
C ARG A 70 -16.25 -9.82 -3.74
N LEU A 71 -15.27 -10.64 -4.11
CA LEU A 71 -14.66 -11.62 -3.19
C LEU A 71 -13.96 -10.94 -2.01
N LEU A 72 -13.17 -9.90 -2.27
CA LEU A 72 -12.50 -9.14 -1.21
C LEU A 72 -13.51 -8.44 -0.30
N THR A 73 -14.59 -7.86 -0.86
CA THR A 73 -15.67 -7.29 -0.06
C THR A 73 -16.28 -8.34 0.87
N LYS A 74 -16.61 -9.53 0.34
CA LYS A 74 -17.18 -10.63 1.12
C LYS A 74 -16.23 -11.11 2.23
N SER A 75 -14.93 -11.20 1.94
CA SER A 75 -13.92 -11.55 2.94
C SER A 75 -13.85 -10.51 4.06
N LEU A 76 -13.82 -9.21 3.73
CA LEU A 76 -13.82 -8.15 4.73
C LEU A 76 -15.12 -8.12 5.56
N GLU A 77 -16.27 -8.47 4.96
CA GLU A 77 -17.55 -8.57 5.67
C GLU A 77 -17.62 -9.81 6.59
N ALA A 78 -17.04 -10.93 6.17
CA ALA A 78 -17.06 -12.17 6.95
C ALA A 78 -15.96 -12.19 8.02
N ASP A 79 -14.71 -12.00 7.61
CA ASP A 79 -13.51 -12.25 8.41
C ASP A 79 -12.92 -10.98 9.01
N GLY A 80 -13.22 -9.79 8.45
CA GLY A 80 -12.57 -8.53 8.80
C GLY A 80 -11.20 -8.36 8.16
N PHE A 81 -10.37 -7.49 8.75
CA PHE A 81 -8.98 -7.34 8.33
C PHE A 81 -8.13 -8.48 8.88
N THR A 82 -7.68 -9.38 8.01
CA THR A 82 -6.73 -10.45 8.34
C THR A 82 -5.28 -10.06 8.06
N GLN A 83 -5.08 -8.96 7.32
CA GLN A 83 -3.78 -8.39 7.00
C GLN A 83 -3.85 -6.86 7.15
N PRO A 84 -2.88 -6.21 7.82
CA PRO A 84 -2.85 -4.76 7.92
C PRO A 84 -2.58 -4.11 6.56
N ILE A 85 -2.90 -2.83 6.45
CA ILE A 85 -2.47 -1.98 5.35
C ILE A 85 -1.02 -1.60 5.62
N VAL A 86 -0.15 -1.76 4.64
CA VAL A 86 1.26 -1.39 4.76
C VAL A 86 1.41 0.07 4.33
N VAL A 87 1.98 0.87 5.22
CA VAL A 87 2.09 2.32 5.02
C VAL A 87 3.50 2.84 5.26
N ILE A 88 3.76 4.05 4.75
CA ILE A 88 4.91 4.89 5.11
C ILE A 88 4.35 6.16 5.73
N GLU A 89 4.92 6.59 6.84
CA GLU A 89 4.60 7.87 7.44
C GLU A 89 5.22 9.01 6.64
N LYS A 90 4.43 10.07 6.42
CA LYS A 90 4.88 11.31 5.80
C LYS A 90 5.32 12.33 6.86
N GLN A 91 5.95 13.41 6.41
CA GLN A 91 6.43 14.47 7.30
C GLN A 91 5.33 15.18 8.09
N ASP A 92 4.10 15.15 7.60
CA ASP A 92 2.90 15.71 8.25
C ASP A 92 2.19 14.72 9.18
N HIS A 93 2.84 13.59 9.50
CA HIS A 93 2.29 12.48 10.29
C HIS A 93 1.06 11.81 9.67
N SER A 94 0.77 12.06 8.40
CA SER A 94 -0.18 11.26 7.64
C SER A 94 0.51 10.04 7.02
N PHE A 95 -0.28 9.06 6.57
CA PHE A 95 0.21 7.81 6.05
C PHE A 95 -0.06 7.69 4.54
N GLU A 96 0.93 7.20 3.80
CA GLU A 96 0.79 6.83 2.39
C GLU A 96 0.80 5.31 2.24
N ILE A 97 -0.16 4.78 1.48
CA ILE A 97 -0.30 3.34 1.29
C ILE A 97 0.80 2.80 0.36
N VAL A 98 1.47 1.76 0.82
CA VAL A 98 2.41 0.94 0.03
C VAL A 98 1.71 -0.31 -0.49
N ASP A 99 0.94 -1.00 0.37
CA ASP A 99 0.14 -2.17 0.04
C ASP A 99 -1.18 -2.16 0.80
N GLY A 100 -2.21 -2.75 0.18
CA GLY A 100 -3.56 -2.82 0.75
C GLY A 100 -4.52 -1.74 0.24
N PHE A 101 -4.19 -1.08 -0.87
CA PHE A 101 -5.03 -0.06 -1.51
C PHE A 101 -6.50 -0.48 -1.67
N HIS A 102 -6.77 -1.69 -2.17
CA HIS A 102 -8.14 -2.16 -2.37
C HIS A 102 -8.89 -2.42 -1.07
N ARG A 103 -8.19 -2.85 -0.01
CA ARG A 103 -8.76 -2.99 1.34
C ARG A 103 -9.17 -1.64 1.90
N HIS A 104 -8.29 -0.64 1.76
CA HIS A 104 -8.59 0.75 2.10
C HIS A 104 -9.80 1.29 1.32
N LEU A 105 -9.79 1.19 -0.01
CA LEU A 105 -10.88 1.68 -0.85
C LEU A 105 -12.23 1.05 -0.51
N LEU A 106 -12.27 -0.26 -0.25
CA LEU A 106 -13.50 -0.97 0.09
C LEU A 106 -14.01 -0.59 1.48
N SER A 107 -13.13 -0.45 2.47
CA SER A 107 -13.51 -0.06 3.83
C SER A 107 -14.18 1.32 3.87
N GLN A 108 -13.73 2.25 3.02
CA GLN A 108 -14.32 3.58 2.90
C GLN A 108 -15.62 3.60 2.08
N SER A 109 -15.65 2.86 0.96
CA SER A 109 -16.76 2.94 0.00
C SER A 109 -18.01 2.15 0.40
N LYS A 110 -17.89 1.22 1.36
CA LYS A 110 -18.98 0.35 1.81
C LYS A 110 -19.45 0.73 3.21
N ALA A 111 -20.69 1.22 3.31
CA ALA A 111 -21.27 1.66 4.60
C ALA A 111 -21.23 0.57 5.69
N ALA A 112 -21.44 -0.70 5.32
CA ALA A 112 -21.38 -1.82 6.24
C ALA A 112 -19.95 -2.01 6.82
N LEU A 113 -18.92 -1.89 5.98
CA LEU A 113 -17.53 -2.00 6.40
C LEU A 113 -17.09 -0.78 7.22
N LYS A 114 -17.50 0.43 6.81
CA LYS A 114 -17.24 1.65 7.57
C LYS A 114 -17.83 1.57 8.97
N LYS A 115 -19.07 1.09 9.10
CA LYS A 115 -19.70 0.85 10.41
C LYS A 115 -18.96 -0.22 11.23
N ARG A 116 -18.53 -1.33 10.59
CA ARG A 116 -17.81 -2.41 11.25
C ARG A 116 -16.47 -1.97 11.84
N PHE A 117 -15.73 -1.15 11.10
CA PHE A 117 -14.39 -0.70 11.47
C PHE A 117 -14.37 0.65 12.19
N HIS A 118 -15.55 1.26 12.43
CA HIS A 118 -15.69 2.53 13.13
C HIS A 118 -14.85 3.68 12.56
N GLY A 119 -14.52 3.64 11.24
CA GLY A 119 -13.67 4.63 10.60
C GLY A 119 -12.16 4.47 10.90
N TYR A 120 -11.75 3.31 11.44
CA TYR A 120 -10.35 2.99 11.68
C TYR A 120 -9.83 1.92 10.72
N LEU A 121 -8.52 1.99 10.46
CA LEU A 121 -7.80 1.06 9.60
C LEU A 121 -6.61 0.46 10.36
N PRO A 122 -6.39 -0.86 10.27
CA PRO A 122 -5.18 -1.47 10.81
C PRO A 122 -4.02 -1.21 9.87
N VAL A 123 -2.98 -0.56 10.36
CA VAL A 123 -1.77 -0.24 9.58
C VAL A 123 -0.54 -0.85 10.23
N THR A 124 0.42 -1.22 9.39
CA THR A 124 1.80 -1.50 9.80
C THR A 124 2.73 -0.58 9.02
N GLN A 125 3.69 0.00 9.72
CA GLN A 125 4.56 1.03 9.17
C GLN A 125 5.87 0.42 8.67
N LEU A 126 6.28 0.81 7.47
CA LEU A 126 7.62 0.52 6.98
C LEU A 126 8.57 1.62 7.47
N GLU A 127 9.53 1.25 8.30
CA GLU A 127 10.65 2.12 8.60
C GLU A 127 11.61 2.16 7.42
N ARG A 128 11.93 3.34 6.92
CA ARG A 128 12.85 3.50 5.81
C ARG A 128 13.84 4.62 6.06
N GLN A 129 15.11 4.32 5.78
CA GLN A 129 16.17 5.33 5.77
C GLN A 129 16.02 6.32 4.60
N ASP A 130 15.42 5.89 3.48
CA ASP A 130 15.15 6.71 2.30
C ASP A 130 13.64 6.78 2.04
N SER A 131 13.05 7.94 2.34
CA SER A 131 11.63 8.28 2.08
C SER A 131 11.43 9.00 0.74
N SER A 132 12.42 9.02 -0.15
CA SER A 132 12.31 9.64 -1.47
C SER A 132 11.18 9.02 -2.30
N LEU A 133 10.59 9.81 -3.19
CA LEU A 133 9.51 9.34 -4.07
C LEU A 133 9.90 8.06 -4.84
N PRO A 134 11.09 7.96 -5.49
CA PRO A 134 11.48 6.73 -6.18
C PRO A 134 11.55 5.51 -5.27
N SER A 135 12.01 5.68 -4.02
CA SER A 135 12.12 4.60 -3.05
C SER A 135 10.74 4.11 -2.59
N ARG A 136 9.77 5.02 -2.42
CA ARG A 136 8.37 4.68 -2.10
C ARG A 136 7.69 3.94 -3.27
N MET A 137 7.87 4.43 -4.50
CA MET A 137 7.37 3.78 -5.72
C MET A 137 7.89 2.35 -5.84
N ALA A 138 9.20 2.16 -5.70
CA ALA A 138 9.82 0.84 -5.75
C ALA A 138 9.27 -0.12 -4.69
N ALA A 139 9.01 0.38 -3.47
CA ALA A 139 8.38 -0.43 -2.43
C ALA A 139 6.99 -0.91 -2.82
N THR A 140 6.13 0.01 -3.25
CA THR A 140 4.77 -0.32 -3.68
C THR A 140 4.79 -1.38 -4.78
N ILE A 141 5.70 -1.24 -5.74
CA ILE A 141 5.81 -2.19 -6.84
C ILE A 141 6.29 -3.56 -6.36
N ARG A 142 7.33 -3.63 -5.52
CA ARG A 142 7.81 -4.90 -4.96
C ARG A 142 6.69 -5.66 -4.23
N HIS A 143 5.95 -4.96 -3.35
CA HIS A 143 4.84 -5.56 -2.62
C HIS A 143 3.72 -6.05 -3.55
N ASN A 144 3.40 -5.26 -4.56
CA ASN A 144 2.37 -5.60 -5.52
C ASN A 144 2.82 -6.72 -6.46
N ARG A 145 4.03 -6.64 -7.01
CA ARG A 145 4.56 -7.60 -8.00
C ARG A 145 4.71 -9.01 -7.43
N ALA A 146 5.02 -9.14 -6.16
CA ALA A 146 5.08 -10.44 -5.50
C ALA A 146 3.72 -11.17 -5.43
N ARG A 147 2.59 -10.49 -5.70
CA ARG A 147 1.23 -11.01 -5.49
C ARG A 147 0.38 -11.19 -6.75
N GLY A 148 0.85 -10.84 -7.94
CA GLY A 148 -0.01 -11.03 -9.12
C GLY A 148 0.44 -10.42 -10.44
N ARG A 149 -0.46 -10.46 -11.43
CA ARG A 149 -0.25 -9.91 -12.77
C ARG A 149 -0.49 -8.39 -12.77
N HIS A 150 0.43 -7.64 -13.37
CA HIS A 150 0.32 -6.19 -13.49
C HIS A 150 -0.14 -5.78 -14.89
N GLN A 151 -0.77 -4.62 -14.99
CA GLN A 151 -1.05 -4.01 -16.28
C GLN A 151 0.28 -3.46 -16.87
N ILE A 152 0.61 -3.89 -18.08
CA ILE A 152 1.84 -3.51 -18.77
C ILE A 152 1.94 -1.99 -18.93
N SER A 153 0.82 -1.30 -19.22
CA SER A 153 0.77 0.16 -19.36
C SER A 153 1.17 0.88 -18.08
N ALA A 154 0.60 0.48 -16.94
CA ALA A 154 0.92 1.09 -15.65
C ALA A 154 2.39 0.84 -15.25
N MET A 155 2.92 -0.36 -15.52
CA MET A 155 4.33 -0.67 -15.26
C MET A 155 5.26 0.14 -16.15
N SER A 156 4.90 0.38 -17.42
CA SER A 156 5.71 1.19 -18.33
C SER A 156 5.76 2.67 -17.91
N GLU A 157 4.65 3.23 -17.40
CA GLU A 157 4.63 4.59 -16.83
C GLU A 157 5.55 4.72 -15.61
N ILE A 158 5.52 3.75 -14.71
CA ILE A 158 6.39 3.73 -13.53
C ILE A 158 7.87 3.66 -13.92
N VAL A 159 8.24 2.78 -14.86
CA VAL A 159 9.62 2.70 -15.37
C VAL A 159 10.04 4.02 -16.01
N ARG A 160 9.13 4.72 -16.70
CA ARG A 160 9.39 6.05 -17.25
C ARG A 160 9.66 7.07 -16.16
N GLU A 161 8.80 7.15 -15.15
CA GLU A 161 8.97 8.09 -14.03
C GLU A 161 10.26 7.84 -13.26
N LEU A 162 10.59 6.58 -12.96
CA LEU A 162 11.86 6.24 -12.31
C LEU A 162 13.07 6.61 -13.17
N SER A 163 12.97 6.50 -14.51
CA SER A 163 14.02 6.95 -15.42
C SER A 163 14.17 8.48 -15.39
N GLN A 164 13.07 9.22 -15.32
CA GLN A 164 13.11 10.69 -15.18
C GLN A 164 13.69 11.12 -13.83
N LEU A 165 13.51 10.31 -12.79
CA LEU A 165 14.12 10.49 -11.47
C LEU A 165 15.56 9.94 -11.38
N VAL A 166 16.20 9.72 -12.54
CA VAL A 166 17.62 9.37 -12.71
C VAL A 166 17.99 8.00 -12.14
N TRP A 167 17.05 7.05 -12.08
CA TRP A 167 17.38 5.66 -11.78
C TRP A 167 17.96 4.94 -13.00
N SER A 168 19.05 4.21 -12.79
CA SER A 168 19.61 3.37 -13.86
C SER A 168 18.75 2.12 -14.10
N ASP A 169 18.92 1.51 -15.28
CA ASP A 169 18.20 0.29 -15.66
C ASP A 169 18.54 -0.87 -14.74
N GLU A 170 19.81 -0.99 -14.34
CA GLU A 170 20.24 -1.99 -13.39
C GLU A 170 19.59 -1.82 -12.02
N LYS A 171 19.51 -0.56 -11.52
CA LYS A 171 18.85 -0.26 -10.26
C LYS A 171 17.36 -0.56 -10.33
N MET A 172 16.68 -0.19 -11.43
CA MET A 172 15.28 -0.54 -11.65
C MET A 172 15.09 -2.06 -11.68
N GLY A 173 15.94 -2.78 -12.40
CA GLY A 173 15.90 -4.23 -12.46
C GLY A 173 16.02 -4.88 -11.08
N GLN A 174 16.98 -4.46 -10.28
CA GLN A 174 17.21 -4.98 -8.94
C GLN A 174 16.05 -4.66 -7.98
N GLU A 175 15.61 -3.40 -7.96
CA GLU A 175 14.59 -2.94 -7.01
C GLU A 175 13.18 -3.42 -7.35
N LEU A 176 12.87 -3.60 -8.63
CA LEU A 176 11.54 -4.02 -9.08
C LEU A 176 11.45 -5.52 -9.42
N GLY A 177 12.56 -6.24 -9.32
CA GLY A 177 12.65 -7.66 -9.68
C GLY A 177 12.40 -7.90 -11.18
N MET A 178 12.94 -7.03 -12.04
CA MET A 178 12.84 -7.11 -13.50
C MET A 178 14.19 -7.51 -14.09
N ASP A 179 14.18 -8.26 -15.21
CA ASP A 179 15.39 -8.41 -16.02
C ASP A 179 15.62 -7.17 -16.91
N ALA A 180 16.84 -7.05 -17.45
CA ALA A 180 17.22 -5.92 -18.29
C ALA A 180 16.34 -5.79 -19.54
N ASP A 181 15.93 -6.91 -20.12
CA ASP A 181 15.06 -6.94 -21.31
C ASP A 181 13.65 -6.46 -20.97
N GLU A 182 13.15 -6.78 -19.80
CA GLU A 182 11.84 -6.32 -19.34
C GLU A 182 11.84 -4.80 -19.11
N VAL A 183 12.85 -4.26 -18.43
CA VAL A 183 13.02 -2.81 -18.26
C VAL A 183 13.07 -2.10 -19.61
N LEU A 184 13.87 -2.64 -20.55
CA LEU A 184 13.99 -2.08 -21.90
C LEU A 184 12.65 -2.10 -22.66
N ARG A 185 11.90 -3.20 -22.63
CA ARG A 185 10.58 -3.31 -23.28
C ARG A 185 9.59 -2.30 -22.70
N LEU A 186 9.55 -2.14 -21.37
CA LEU A 186 8.66 -1.18 -20.73
C LEU A 186 9.00 0.27 -21.07
N LYS A 187 10.28 0.61 -21.22
CA LYS A 187 10.72 1.91 -21.75
C LYS A 187 10.29 2.12 -23.20
N GLN A 188 10.42 1.10 -24.06
CA GLN A 188 10.05 1.17 -25.46
C GLN A 188 8.54 1.40 -25.66
N ILE A 189 7.68 0.81 -24.83
CA ILE A 189 6.22 1.01 -24.88
C ILE A 189 5.88 2.49 -24.74
N ASN A 190 6.46 3.19 -23.78
CA ASN A 190 6.23 4.63 -23.60
C ASN A 190 6.91 5.46 -24.72
N GLY A 191 8.13 5.12 -25.11
CA GLY A 191 8.84 5.80 -26.19
C GLY A 191 8.07 5.73 -27.52
N LEU A 192 7.46 4.59 -27.84
CA LEU A 192 6.61 4.46 -29.02
C LEU A 192 5.33 5.30 -28.89
N CYS A 193 4.67 5.31 -27.74
CA CYS A 193 3.49 6.16 -27.51
C CYS A 193 3.81 7.65 -27.69
N GLU A 194 4.95 8.11 -27.18
CA GLU A 194 5.39 9.50 -27.35
C GLU A 194 5.77 9.84 -28.80
N MET A 195 6.44 8.93 -29.51
CA MET A 195 6.82 9.13 -30.90
C MET A 195 5.62 9.18 -31.85
N PHE A 196 4.54 8.47 -31.53
CA PHE A 196 3.35 8.35 -32.39
C PHE A 196 2.13 9.13 -31.89
N GLY A 197 2.14 9.64 -30.66
CA GLY A 197 1.00 10.33 -30.03
C GLY A 197 0.52 11.59 -30.75
N ASN A 198 1.40 12.22 -31.55
CA ASN A 198 1.08 13.41 -32.33
C ASN A 198 0.96 13.16 -33.85
N ARG A 199 0.99 11.91 -34.30
CA ARG A 199 0.88 11.59 -35.76
C ARG A 199 -0.56 11.19 -36.09
N GLN A 200 -1.18 11.91 -37.02
CA GLN A 200 -2.40 11.43 -37.67
C GLN A 200 -2.04 10.22 -38.56
N PHE A 201 -2.48 9.04 -38.14
CA PHE A 201 -2.35 7.84 -38.95
C PHE A 201 -3.31 7.94 -40.17
N SER A 202 -2.78 7.80 -41.38
CA SER A 202 -3.62 7.57 -42.56
C SER A 202 -4.39 6.26 -42.39
N GLN A 203 -5.66 6.24 -42.86
CA GLN A 203 -6.47 5.02 -42.82
C GLN A 203 -5.70 3.87 -43.50
N ALA A 204 -5.67 2.71 -42.81
CA ALA A 204 -5.07 1.52 -43.37
C ALA A 204 -5.74 1.17 -44.72
N TRP A 205 -4.96 0.86 -45.71
CA TRP A 205 -5.44 0.37 -46.99
C TRP A 205 -6.20 -0.93 -46.76
N THR A 206 -7.51 -0.91 -46.94
CA THR A 206 -8.33 -2.12 -47.06
C THR A 206 -7.99 -2.74 -48.41
N VAL A 207 -7.29 -3.85 -48.42
CA VAL A 207 -7.14 -4.71 -49.60
C VAL A 207 -8.54 -5.28 -49.89
N LYS A 208 -9.08 -4.94 -51.08
CA LYS A 208 -10.29 -5.55 -51.60
C LYS A 208 -10.04 -6.98 -52.02
#